data_acfaf4c88d5e8144bed4b2fa47159e18
#
_entry.id   acfaf4c88d5e8144bed4b2fa47159e18
#
_cell.length_a   1.000
_cell.length_b   1.000
_cell.length_c   1.000
_cell.angle_alpha   90.00
_cell.angle_beta   90.00
_cell.angle_gamma   90.00
#
_symmetry.space_group_name_H-M   'P 1'
#
loop_
_entity.id
_entity.type
_entity.pdbx_description
1 polymer ?
#
loop_
_entity_poly.entity_id
_entity_poly.type
_entity_poly.pdbx_seq_one_letter_code
_entity_poly.pdbx_strand_id
1 'polypeptide(L)'
;MEYRKFGNTIIARIDKGEEILEQVKEIALKENIKLASIQALGAINDFTAGVFKTDEKKYYSNHFTGSFEIVSLTGTINTMDGEFYSHLHMSAGNDKGEVFGGHLNQAIVSAT
;
A
#
# COMPACT_ATOMS: atom_id res chain seq x y z
N MET A 1 8.37 -8.53 -8.95
CA MET A 1 8.92 -7.75 -7.82
C MET A 1 10.36 -8.15 -7.56
N GLU A 2 11.20 -7.16 -7.31
CA GLU A 2 12.61 -7.39 -6.95
C GLU A 2 12.95 -6.49 -5.79
N TYR A 3 13.70 -7.00 -4.81
CA TYR A 3 14.10 -6.17 -3.68
C TYR A 3 15.52 -6.51 -3.23
N ARG A 4 16.14 -5.56 -2.53
CA ARG A 4 17.47 -5.72 -1.94
C ARG A 4 17.46 -5.21 -0.52
N LYS A 5 18.23 -5.88 0.32
CA LYS A 5 18.34 -5.52 1.73
C LYS A 5 19.69 -4.84 1.99
N PHE A 6 19.63 -3.70 2.67
CA PHE A 6 20.80 -2.91 3.05
C PHE A 6 20.72 -2.67 4.55
N GLY A 7 21.38 -3.52 5.32
CA GLY A 7 21.28 -3.44 6.78
C GLY A 7 19.84 -3.69 7.23
N ASN A 8 19.22 -2.69 7.84
CA ASN A 8 17.85 -2.76 8.30
C ASN A 8 16.87 -2.05 7.34
N THR A 9 17.30 -1.78 6.11
CA THR A 9 16.47 -1.13 5.10
C THR A 9 16.32 -2.04 3.90
N ILE A 10 15.11 -2.12 3.36
CA ILE A 10 14.81 -2.86 2.14
C ILE A 10 14.31 -1.87 1.10
N ILE A 11 14.89 -1.93 -0.09
CA ILE A 11 14.40 -1.18 -1.26
C ILE A 11 13.78 -2.20 -2.21
N ALA A 12 12.51 -2.00 -2.53
CA ALA A 12 11.77 -2.93 -3.37
C ALA A 12 11.19 -2.21 -4.59
N ARG A 13 11.22 -2.88 -5.74
CA ARG A 13 10.52 -2.46 -6.94
C ARG A 13 9.37 -3.44 -7.16
N ILE A 14 8.16 -2.91 -7.13
CA ILE A 14 6.96 -3.69 -7.43
C ILE A 14 6.64 -3.44 -8.90
N ASP A 15 6.38 -4.51 -9.65
CA ASP A 15 6.27 -4.45 -11.10
C ASP A 15 4.82 -4.31 -11.55
N LYS A 16 4.65 -3.89 -12.80
CA LYS A 16 3.34 -3.73 -13.43
C LYS A 16 2.48 -4.98 -13.26
N GLY A 17 1.25 -4.79 -12.82
CA GLY A 17 0.28 -5.85 -12.61
C GLY A 17 0.31 -6.48 -11.23
N GLU A 18 1.33 -6.19 -10.43
CA GLU A 18 1.42 -6.73 -9.07
C GLU A 18 0.63 -5.85 -8.09
N GLU A 19 0.09 -6.48 -7.05
CA GLU A 19 -0.67 -5.79 -6.01
C GLU A 19 0.25 -5.45 -4.84
N ILE A 20 0.24 -4.20 -4.41
CA ILE A 20 1.21 -3.66 -3.46
C ILE A 20 1.19 -4.38 -2.11
N LEU A 21 0.01 -4.59 -1.52
CA LEU A 21 -0.08 -5.20 -0.19
C LEU A 21 0.38 -6.65 -0.19
N GLU A 22 0.11 -7.38 -1.27
CA GLU A 22 0.56 -8.77 -1.42
C GLU A 22 2.09 -8.83 -1.49
N GLN A 23 2.71 -7.91 -2.23
CA GLN A 23 4.16 -7.88 -2.35
C GLN A 23 4.84 -7.49 -1.04
N VAL A 24 4.25 -6.52 -0.32
CA VAL A 24 4.74 -6.13 1.00
C VAL A 24 4.69 -7.31 1.96
N LYS A 25 3.59 -8.06 1.94
CA LYS A 25 3.42 -9.26 2.78
C LYS A 25 4.47 -10.32 2.43
N GLU A 26 4.70 -10.54 1.13
CA GLU A 26 5.69 -11.52 0.68
C GLU A 26 7.09 -11.19 1.21
N ILE A 27 7.50 -9.92 1.13
CA ILE A 27 8.78 -9.48 1.67
C ILE A 27 8.84 -9.70 3.19
N ALA A 28 7.79 -9.30 3.89
CA ALA A 28 7.75 -9.38 5.35
C ALA A 28 7.86 -10.83 5.84
N LEU A 29 7.15 -11.75 5.19
CA LEU A 29 7.21 -13.16 5.56
C LEU A 29 8.56 -13.78 5.23
N LYS A 30 9.09 -13.47 4.05
CA LYS A 30 10.36 -14.01 3.59
C LYS A 30 11.55 -13.53 4.45
N GLU A 31 11.54 -12.27 4.85
CA GLU A 31 12.60 -11.68 5.65
C GLU A 31 12.31 -11.72 7.16
N ASN A 32 11.22 -12.34 7.55
CA ASN A 32 10.80 -12.45 8.95
C ASN A 32 10.70 -11.09 9.65
N ILE A 33 10.08 -10.13 8.97
CA ILE A 33 9.92 -8.77 9.50
C ILE A 33 8.68 -8.73 10.39
N LYS A 34 8.88 -8.31 11.64
CA LYS A 34 7.79 -8.20 12.63
C LYS A 34 7.42 -6.74 12.91
N LEU A 35 8.27 -5.80 12.55
CA LEU A 35 8.04 -4.37 12.78
C LEU A 35 8.83 -3.57 11.76
N ALA A 36 8.13 -2.73 11.00
CA ALA A 36 8.77 -1.85 10.03
C ALA A 36 7.88 -0.67 9.70
N SER A 37 8.49 0.40 9.22
CA SER A 37 7.76 1.49 8.58
C SER A 37 7.92 1.37 7.07
N ILE A 38 6.91 1.85 6.34
CA ILE A 38 6.88 1.77 4.88
C ILE A 38 6.62 3.14 4.29
N GLN A 39 7.31 3.41 3.19
CA GLN A 39 7.11 4.60 2.38
C GLN A 39 7.26 4.17 0.92
N ALA A 40 6.38 4.65 0.05
CA ALA A 40 6.42 4.27 -1.36
C ALA A 40 5.89 5.38 -2.28
N LEU A 41 6.28 5.27 -3.54
CA LEU A 41 5.76 6.11 -4.63
C LEU A 41 5.64 5.25 -5.89
N GLY A 42 4.95 5.76 -6.89
CA GLY A 42 4.82 5.04 -8.16
C GLY A 42 3.48 5.28 -8.82
N ALA A 43 3.23 4.53 -9.90
CA ALA A 43 2.02 4.63 -10.70
C ALA A 43 1.12 3.42 -10.50
N ILE A 44 -0.17 3.67 -10.37
CA ILE A 44 -1.19 2.63 -10.18
C ILE A 44 -2.38 2.91 -11.10
N ASN A 45 -3.17 1.89 -11.41
CA ASN A 45 -4.35 2.05 -12.26
C ASN A 45 -5.63 1.47 -11.67
N ASP A 46 -5.56 0.94 -10.47
CA ASP A 46 -6.70 0.30 -9.80
C ASP A 46 -6.41 0.27 -8.32
N PHE A 47 -7.23 0.93 -7.51
CA PHE A 47 -7.04 0.87 -6.06
C PHE A 47 -8.35 1.04 -5.31
N THR A 48 -8.39 0.49 -4.12
CA THR A 48 -9.51 0.62 -3.19
C THR A 48 -8.98 1.19 -1.88
N ALA A 49 -9.61 2.26 -1.41
CA ALA A 49 -9.25 2.91 -0.17
C ALA A 49 -10.50 3.38 0.56
N GLY A 50 -10.41 3.55 1.86
CA GLY A 50 -11.60 3.88 2.62
C GLY A 50 -11.34 4.53 3.96
N VAL A 51 -12.42 4.69 4.70
CA VAL A 51 -12.42 5.28 6.02
C VAL A 51 -13.37 4.51 6.94
N PHE A 52 -12.92 4.27 8.16
CA PHE A 52 -13.78 3.69 9.19
C PHE A 52 -14.44 4.83 9.98
N LYS A 53 -15.76 4.95 9.87
CA LYS A 53 -16.53 5.93 10.64
C LYS A 53 -16.77 5.39 12.04
N THR A 54 -16.05 5.94 13.00
CA THR A 54 -16.06 5.43 14.37
C THR A 54 -17.40 5.59 15.08
N ASP A 55 -18.16 6.64 14.75
CA ASP A 55 -19.47 6.88 15.31
C ASP A 55 -20.51 5.86 14.82
N GLU A 56 -20.44 5.48 13.54
CA GLU A 56 -21.34 4.48 12.95
C GLU A 56 -20.80 3.06 13.09
N LYS A 57 -19.50 2.91 13.44
CA LYS A 57 -18.79 1.64 13.48
C LYS A 57 -18.91 0.90 12.15
N LYS A 58 -18.74 1.65 11.03
CA LYS A 58 -18.91 1.15 9.68
C LYS A 58 -17.77 1.63 8.79
N TYR A 59 -17.25 0.73 7.96
CA TYR A 59 -16.20 1.01 6.99
C TYR A 59 -16.81 1.38 5.64
N TYR A 60 -16.37 2.52 5.08
CA TYR A 60 -16.77 2.99 3.76
C TYR A 60 -15.56 2.96 2.85
N SER A 61 -15.63 2.19 1.78
CA SER A 61 -14.55 2.10 0.81
C SER A 61 -15.01 2.54 -0.57
N ASN A 62 -14.05 3.01 -1.37
CA ASN A 62 -14.28 3.42 -2.74
C ASN A 62 -13.25 2.76 -3.64
N HIS A 63 -13.69 2.32 -4.81
CA HIS A 63 -12.85 1.69 -5.81
C HIS A 63 -12.61 2.66 -6.96
N PHE A 64 -11.33 2.88 -7.30
CA PHE A 64 -10.93 3.82 -8.33
C PHE A 64 -10.15 3.10 -9.41
N THR A 65 -10.46 3.41 -10.67
CA THR A 65 -9.71 2.92 -11.83
C THR A 65 -9.31 4.10 -12.71
N GLY A 66 -8.19 4.00 -13.38
CA GLY A 66 -7.67 5.04 -14.25
C GLY A 66 -6.17 5.20 -14.10
N SER A 67 -5.64 6.34 -14.54
CA SER A 67 -4.21 6.63 -14.43
C SER A 67 -3.97 7.48 -13.19
N PHE A 68 -3.19 6.95 -12.26
CA PHE A 68 -2.89 7.62 -11.00
C PHE A 68 -1.41 7.55 -10.69
N GLU A 69 -0.91 8.60 -10.05
CA GLU A 69 0.40 8.62 -9.41
C GLU A 69 0.21 8.66 -7.91
N ILE A 70 0.93 7.82 -7.18
CA ILE A 70 0.87 7.83 -5.72
C ILE A 70 1.47 9.14 -5.21
N VAL A 71 0.67 9.92 -4.49
CA VAL A 71 1.11 11.15 -3.84
C VAL A 71 1.81 10.81 -2.52
N SER A 72 1.21 9.90 -1.77
CA SER A 72 1.76 9.44 -0.50
C SER A 72 1.28 8.01 -0.24
N LEU A 73 2.20 7.17 0.17
CA LEU A 73 1.89 5.86 0.73
C LEU A 73 2.79 5.68 1.94
N THR A 74 2.19 5.61 3.11
CA THR A 74 2.93 5.45 4.36
C THR A 74 2.21 4.52 5.30
N GLY A 75 2.96 3.88 6.17
CA GLY A 75 2.35 3.04 7.19
C GLY A 75 3.35 2.12 7.85
N THR A 76 2.82 1.05 8.40
CA THR A 76 3.61 0.12 9.21
C THR A 76 3.28 -1.32 8.87
N ILE A 77 4.28 -2.17 9.10
CA ILE A 77 4.10 -3.61 9.23
C ILE A 77 4.28 -3.93 10.70
N ASN A 78 3.39 -4.75 11.25
CA ASN A 78 3.57 -5.32 12.58
C ASN A 78 2.88 -6.68 12.63
N THR A 79 2.57 -7.16 13.83
CA THR A 79 1.84 -8.40 13.98
C THR A 79 0.58 -8.18 14.80
N MET A 80 -0.45 -8.96 14.48
CA MET A 80 -1.69 -8.99 15.24
C MET A 80 -2.00 -10.47 15.49
N ASP A 81 -2.12 -10.84 16.76
CA ASP A 81 -2.33 -12.24 17.17
C ASP A 81 -1.27 -13.18 16.59
N GLY A 82 -0.02 -12.69 16.51
CA GLY A 82 1.10 -13.46 15.97
C GLY A 82 1.19 -13.52 14.46
N GLU A 83 0.23 -12.94 13.75
CA GLU A 83 0.17 -12.97 12.30
C GLU A 83 0.60 -11.64 11.68
N PHE A 84 1.04 -11.69 10.43
CA PHE A 84 1.37 -10.50 9.67
C PHE A 84 0.19 -9.53 9.65
N TYR A 85 0.47 -8.26 9.91
CA TYR A 85 -0.52 -7.19 9.82
C TYR A 85 0.13 -5.94 9.23
N SER A 86 -0.51 -5.36 8.22
CA SER A 86 -0.05 -4.11 7.63
C SER A 86 -1.12 -3.04 7.80
N HIS A 87 -0.68 -1.82 8.05
CA HIS A 87 -1.56 -0.68 8.18
C HIS A 87 -0.98 0.46 7.34
N LEU A 88 -1.50 0.61 6.12
CA LEU A 88 -0.99 1.59 5.17
C LEU A 88 -2.11 2.54 4.77
N HIS A 89 -1.77 3.82 4.70
CA HIS A 89 -2.63 4.84 4.13
C HIS A 89 -2.04 5.34 2.83
N MET A 90 -2.89 5.64 1.86
CA MET A 90 -2.42 6.06 0.54
C MET A 90 -3.31 7.15 -0.02
N SER A 91 -2.71 8.06 -0.76
CA SER A 91 -3.40 9.00 -1.62
C SER A 91 -2.77 8.95 -3.01
N ALA A 92 -3.59 9.12 -4.05
CA ALA A 92 -3.14 9.06 -5.44
C ALA A 92 -3.86 10.13 -6.26
N GLY A 93 -3.12 10.75 -7.17
CA GLY A 93 -3.62 11.84 -8.00
C GLY A 93 -3.82 11.41 -9.44
N ASN A 94 -4.87 11.91 -10.07
CA ASN A 94 -5.18 11.64 -11.47
C ASN A 94 -4.65 12.74 -12.41
N ASP A 95 -4.97 12.65 -13.69
CA ASP A 95 -4.50 13.58 -14.73
C ASP A 95 -5.11 14.98 -14.60
N LYS A 96 -6.09 15.18 -13.75
CA LYS A 96 -6.69 16.46 -13.45
C LYS A 96 -6.18 17.06 -12.15
N GLY A 97 -5.27 16.36 -11.46
CA GLY A 97 -4.78 16.80 -10.17
C GLY A 97 -5.73 16.52 -9.02
N GLU A 98 -6.79 15.78 -9.25
CA GLU A 98 -7.69 15.35 -8.19
C GLU A 98 -7.04 14.21 -7.41
N VAL A 99 -7.12 14.28 -6.07
CA VAL A 99 -6.46 13.31 -5.20
C VAL A 99 -7.50 12.58 -4.38
N PHE A 100 -7.42 11.24 -4.39
CA PHE A 100 -8.30 10.36 -3.63
C PHE A 100 -7.46 9.43 -2.79
N GLY A 101 -8.00 8.98 -1.65
CA GLY A 101 -7.25 8.07 -0.82
C GLY A 101 -7.93 7.76 0.49
N GLY A 102 -7.16 7.15 1.40
CA GLY A 102 -7.60 6.72 2.70
C GLY A 102 -6.80 5.52 3.17
N HIS A 103 -7.40 4.72 4.03
CA HIS A 103 -6.83 3.43 4.43
C HIS A 103 -6.79 2.53 3.20
N LEU A 104 -5.62 1.97 2.91
CA LEU A 104 -5.42 1.19 1.70
C LEU A 104 -5.91 -0.25 1.85
N ASN A 105 -6.75 -0.68 0.93
CA ASN A 105 -7.26 -2.05 0.88
C ASN A 105 -6.59 -2.87 -0.22
N GLN A 106 -6.31 -2.25 -1.39
CA GLN A 106 -5.57 -2.89 -2.46
C GLN A 106 -5.13 -1.83 -3.47
N ALA A 107 -4.04 -2.08 -4.18
CA ALA A 107 -3.58 -1.21 -5.26
C ALA A 107 -2.74 -2.01 -6.26
N ILE A 108 -3.02 -1.82 -7.55
CA ILE A 108 -2.34 -2.51 -8.64
C ILE A 108 -1.38 -1.55 -9.33
N VAL A 109 -0.13 -1.95 -9.44
CA VAL A 109 0.92 -1.16 -10.09
C VAL A 109 0.69 -1.14 -11.60
N SER A 110 0.77 0.05 -12.21
CA SER A 110 0.60 0.22 -13.65
C SER A 110 1.90 0.42 -14.40
N ALA A 111 2.97 0.75 -13.71
CA ALA A 111 4.31 0.89 -14.28
C ALA A 111 5.37 0.37 -13.33
N THR A 112 5.56 1.08 -12.26
CA THR A 112 6.47 0.67 -11.19
C THR A 112 6.16 1.50 -9.95
#